data_f3aa6bef00def1787c08bb92accf5c50
#
_entry.id   f3aa6bef00def1787c08bb92accf5c50
#
_cell.length_a   1.000
_cell.length_b   1.000
_cell.length_c   1.000
_cell.angle_alpha   90.00
_cell.angle_beta   90.00
_cell.angle_gamma   90.00
#
_symmetry.space_group_name_H-M   'P 1'
#
loop_
_entity.id
_entity.type
_entity.pdbx_description
1 polymer ?
#
loop_
_entity_poly.entity_id
_entity_poly.type
_entity_poly.pdbx_seq_one_letter_code
_entity_poly.pdbx_strand_id
1 'polypeptide(L)'
;MLKIDQATIKFGGLTAVDNVSFEVHDGSIFGLIGPNGAGKTTLFNIISGVYAPTSGKVFLGDEDITGLRPYQICRKGIARTYQNINLFHNMTTMENVKIGCHHKSKSNLFSDIVRTKGQREEEKAIEQKCLELLRFVGLEDKKDFLSKNLSYGDQRRVEIARAMATEPKLLLLDEPAAGMNSAEKVELTELIRKINDRGITVLLVEHDMKLVMNVTHEISVLNFGKKIAQGSPKEIQENPDVIEAYLGGGLVGE
;
A
#
# COMPACT_ATOMS: atom_id res chain seq x y z
N MET A 1 -4.10 -10.74 -10.82
CA MET A 1 -4.45 -9.40 -10.27
C MET A 1 -3.54 -8.31 -10.82
N LEU A 2 -2.33 -8.15 -10.32
CA LEU A 2 -1.34 -7.19 -10.81
C LEU A 2 -0.23 -7.93 -11.54
N LYS A 3 0.15 -7.44 -12.73
CA LYS A 3 1.28 -7.97 -13.50
C LYS A 3 2.23 -6.82 -13.84
N ILE A 4 3.48 -7.01 -13.50
CA ILE A 4 4.59 -6.18 -13.94
C ILE A 4 5.31 -6.93 -15.05
N ASP A 5 5.49 -6.31 -16.20
CA ASP A 5 6.10 -6.92 -17.38
C ASP A 5 7.28 -6.08 -17.85
N GLN A 6 8.49 -6.57 -17.58
CA GLN A 6 9.77 -5.99 -17.96
C GLN A 6 9.93 -4.50 -17.62
N ALA A 7 9.40 -4.10 -16.45
CA ALA A 7 9.44 -2.71 -16.02
C ALA A 7 10.88 -2.22 -15.83
N THR A 8 11.20 -1.10 -16.49
CA THR A 8 12.49 -0.44 -16.35
C THR A 8 12.27 1.05 -16.15
N ILE A 9 13.00 1.67 -15.23
CA ILE A 9 13.03 3.13 -15.08
C ILE A 9 14.45 3.62 -14.88
N LYS A 10 14.77 4.71 -15.60
CA LYS A 10 16.08 5.38 -15.57
C LYS A 10 15.92 6.83 -15.13
N PHE A 11 16.79 7.27 -14.25
CA PHE A 11 16.91 8.66 -13.82
C PHE A 11 18.30 9.18 -14.23
N GLY A 12 18.38 9.91 -15.33
CA GLY A 12 19.68 10.27 -15.89
C GLY A 12 20.50 9.05 -16.26
N GLY A 13 21.67 8.89 -15.66
CA GLY A 13 22.55 7.72 -15.87
C GLY A 13 22.27 6.52 -14.96
N LEU A 14 21.37 6.66 -13.98
CA LEU A 14 21.05 5.60 -13.00
C LEU A 14 19.84 4.80 -13.47
N THR A 15 19.98 3.48 -13.59
CA THR A 15 18.85 2.55 -13.76
C THR A 15 18.39 2.08 -12.38
N ALA A 16 17.26 2.64 -11.89
CA ALA A 16 16.75 2.35 -10.56
C ALA A 16 15.90 1.07 -10.49
N VAL A 17 15.27 0.67 -11.61
CA VAL A 17 14.60 -0.62 -11.81
C VAL A 17 14.97 -1.08 -13.21
N ASP A 18 15.41 -2.32 -13.35
CA ASP A 18 15.94 -2.89 -14.58
C ASP A 18 15.26 -4.23 -14.90
N ASN A 19 14.39 -4.21 -15.92
CA ASN A 19 13.73 -5.38 -16.48
C ASN A 19 13.02 -6.28 -15.43
N VAL A 20 12.30 -5.68 -14.49
CA VAL A 20 11.60 -6.39 -13.41
C VAL A 20 10.27 -6.93 -13.92
N SER A 21 10.02 -8.22 -13.71
CA SER A 21 8.75 -8.88 -14.02
C SER A 21 8.30 -9.77 -12.87
N PHE A 22 7.03 -9.65 -12.45
CA PHE A 22 6.37 -10.57 -11.53
C PHE A 22 4.84 -10.39 -11.61
N GLU A 23 4.13 -11.34 -11.03
CA GLU A 23 2.66 -11.30 -10.94
C GLU A 23 2.23 -11.42 -9.47
N VAL A 24 1.18 -10.67 -9.11
CA VAL A 24 0.50 -10.76 -7.81
C VAL A 24 -0.87 -11.36 -8.06
N HIS A 25 -1.16 -12.49 -7.41
CA HIS A 25 -2.45 -13.19 -7.58
C HIS A 25 -3.57 -12.52 -6.78
N ASP A 26 -4.81 -12.67 -7.26
CA ASP A 26 -6.00 -12.18 -6.55
C ASP A 26 -6.09 -12.82 -5.15
N GLY A 27 -6.43 -12.03 -4.15
CA GLY A 27 -6.62 -12.50 -2.78
C GLY A 27 -5.33 -12.94 -2.08
N SER A 28 -4.15 -12.63 -2.63
CA SER A 28 -2.87 -12.93 -1.98
C SER A 28 -2.34 -11.75 -1.19
N ILE A 29 -1.48 -12.04 -0.20
CA ILE A 29 -0.56 -11.07 0.41
C ILE A 29 0.82 -11.33 -0.21
N PHE A 30 1.31 -10.41 -1.01
CA PHE A 30 2.57 -10.50 -1.73
C PHE A 30 3.61 -9.55 -1.12
N GLY A 31 4.80 -10.07 -0.86
CA GLY A 31 5.92 -9.30 -0.31
C GLY A 31 6.87 -8.83 -1.42
N LEU A 32 7.29 -7.56 -1.37
CA LEU A 32 8.38 -7.04 -2.17
C LEU A 32 9.49 -6.59 -1.23
N ILE A 33 10.58 -7.33 -1.19
CA ILE A 33 11.69 -7.09 -0.26
C ILE A 33 13.00 -6.85 -0.99
N GLY A 34 14.04 -6.50 -0.25
CA GLY A 34 15.40 -6.28 -0.74
C GLY A 34 16.15 -5.25 0.10
N PRO A 35 17.47 -5.14 -0.05
CA PRO A 35 18.29 -4.15 0.64
C PRO A 35 17.84 -2.69 0.38
N ASN A 36 18.39 -1.75 1.15
CA ASN A 36 18.19 -0.34 0.89
C ASN A 36 18.77 0.03 -0.48
N GLY A 37 18.02 0.84 -1.25
CA GLY A 37 18.42 1.17 -2.62
C GLY A 37 18.13 0.09 -3.68
N ALA A 38 17.53 -1.04 -3.32
CA ALA A 38 17.20 -2.12 -4.27
C ALA A 38 16.14 -1.76 -5.32
N GLY A 39 15.46 -0.60 -5.22
CA GLY A 39 14.46 -0.17 -6.19
C GLY A 39 13.00 -0.40 -5.77
N LYS A 40 12.74 -0.90 -4.56
CA LYS A 40 11.38 -1.22 -4.05
C LYS A 40 10.41 -0.03 -4.12
N THR A 41 10.77 1.09 -3.51
CA THR A 41 9.93 2.31 -3.51
C THR A 41 9.76 2.87 -4.92
N THR A 42 10.78 2.75 -5.78
CA THR A 42 10.69 3.16 -7.19
C THR A 42 9.66 2.30 -7.93
N LEU A 43 9.66 1.00 -7.71
CA LEU A 43 8.67 0.09 -8.31
C LEU A 43 7.26 0.36 -7.79
N PHE A 44 7.09 0.64 -6.49
CA PHE A 44 5.82 1.11 -5.92
C PHE A 44 5.33 2.41 -6.56
N ASN A 45 6.25 3.33 -6.84
CA ASN A 45 5.94 4.59 -7.53
C ASN A 45 5.48 4.34 -8.98
N ILE A 46 6.03 3.33 -9.67
CA ILE A 46 5.56 2.92 -10.99
C ILE A 46 4.15 2.35 -10.90
N ILE A 47 3.89 1.41 -9.98
CA ILE A 47 2.58 0.77 -9.80
C ILE A 47 1.50 1.78 -9.43
N SER A 48 1.83 2.75 -8.56
CA SER A 48 0.88 3.78 -8.11
C SER A 48 0.76 4.98 -9.04
N GLY A 49 1.46 4.98 -10.20
CA GLY A 49 1.36 6.03 -11.22
C GLY A 49 2.07 7.33 -10.87
N VAL A 50 2.94 7.33 -9.84
CA VAL A 50 3.82 8.48 -9.52
C VAL A 50 4.91 8.63 -10.56
N TYR A 51 5.43 7.50 -11.06
CA TYR A 51 6.39 7.46 -12.15
C TYR A 51 5.86 6.64 -13.31
N ALA A 52 6.08 7.12 -14.54
CA ALA A 52 5.93 6.30 -15.73
C ALA A 52 7.24 5.51 -15.95
N PRO A 53 7.20 4.20 -16.22
CA PRO A 53 8.40 3.46 -16.55
C PRO A 53 9.01 3.95 -17.88
N THR A 54 10.32 3.82 -18.02
CA THR A 54 11.03 4.12 -19.29
C THR A 54 10.69 3.07 -20.36
N SER A 55 10.50 1.81 -19.93
CA SER A 55 10.03 0.69 -20.76
C SER A 55 9.35 -0.36 -19.90
N GLY A 56 8.67 -1.31 -20.55
CA GLY A 56 7.87 -2.32 -19.87
C GLY A 56 6.46 -1.83 -19.57
N LYS A 57 5.65 -2.69 -18.95
CA LYS A 57 4.22 -2.45 -18.73
C LYS A 57 3.77 -2.87 -17.35
N VAL A 58 2.66 -2.26 -16.92
CA VAL A 58 1.94 -2.63 -15.68
C VAL A 58 0.49 -2.89 -16.04
N PHE A 59 -0.02 -4.05 -15.63
CA PHE A 59 -1.40 -4.44 -15.87
C PHE A 59 -2.14 -4.69 -14.56
N LEU A 60 -3.41 -4.30 -14.53
CA LEU A 60 -4.36 -4.67 -13.48
C LEU A 60 -5.46 -5.54 -14.10
N GLY A 61 -5.41 -6.85 -13.85
CA GLY A 61 -6.13 -7.82 -14.67
C GLY A 61 -5.63 -7.76 -16.10
N ASP A 62 -6.54 -7.59 -17.04
CA ASP A 62 -6.24 -7.47 -18.49
C ASP A 62 -6.03 -6.01 -18.93
N GLU A 63 -6.16 -5.04 -18.01
CA GLU A 63 -6.10 -3.63 -18.33
C GLU A 63 -4.68 -3.10 -18.19
N ASP A 64 -4.13 -2.49 -19.26
CA ASP A 64 -2.86 -1.76 -19.23
C ASP A 64 -3.05 -0.44 -18.48
N ILE A 65 -2.38 -0.32 -17.33
CA ILE A 65 -2.40 0.87 -16.46
C ILE A 65 -1.10 1.67 -16.50
N THR A 66 -0.21 1.34 -17.41
CA THR A 66 1.12 1.93 -17.54
C THR A 66 1.05 3.44 -17.72
N GLY A 67 1.74 4.19 -16.88
CA GLY A 67 1.82 5.65 -16.98
C GLY A 67 0.53 6.40 -16.64
N LEU A 68 -0.53 5.73 -16.18
CA LEU A 68 -1.71 6.39 -15.65
C LEU A 68 -1.34 7.21 -14.40
N ARG A 69 -2.03 8.35 -14.21
CA ARG A 69 -1.82 9.22 -13.05
C ARG A 69 -2.39 8.59 -11.76
N PRO A 70 -1.89 8.94 -10.56
CA PRO A 70 -2.32 8.32 -9.29
C PRO A 70 -3.84 8.31 -9.07
N TYR A 71 -4.55 9.38 -9.42
CA TYR A 71 -6.00 9.43 -9.27
C TYR A 71 -6.74 8.46 -10.21
N GLN A 72 -6.19 8.18 -11.40
CA GLN A 72 -6.72 7.18 -12.33
C GLN A 72 -6.47 5.77 -11.80
N ILE A 73 -5.27 5.51 -11.28
CA ILE A 73 -4.90 4.26 -10.61
C ILE A 73 -5.84 3.99 -9.42
N CYS A 74 -6.10 5.00 -8.58
CA CYS A 74 -7.04 4.88 -7.46
C CYS A 74 -8.45 4.50 -7.95
N ARG A 75 -8.95 5.11 -9.04
CA ARG A 75 -10.24 4.78 -9.64
C ARG A 75 -10.31 3.36 -10.21
N LYS A 76 -9.18 2.76 -10.57
CA LYS A 76 -9.09 1.35 -11.01
C LYS A 76 -9.12 0.37 -9.84
N GLY A 77 -9.02 0.86 -8.61
CA GLY A 77 -9.10 0.06 -7.40
C GLY A 77 -7.73 -0.27 -6.79
N ILE A 78 -6.71 0.54 -7.03
CA ILE A 78 -5.43 0.45 -6.32
C ILE A 78 -5.35 1.60 -5.32
N ALA A 79 -5.23 1.30 -4.03
CA ALA A 79 -4.93 2.27 -2.98
C ALA A 79 -3.52 2.06 -2.44
N ARG A 80 -2.92 3.13 -1.90
CA ARG A 80 -1.58 3.09 -1.32
C ARG A 80 -1.52 3.86 -0.01
N THR A 81 -0.82 3.29 0.98
CA THR A 81 -0.26 4.03 2.12
C THR A 81 1.15 4.47 1.79
N TYR A 82 1.67 5.45 2.53
CA TYR A 82 3.02 5.96 2.31
C TYR A 82 3.92 5.64 3.50
N GLN A 83 5.23 5.55 3.27
CA GLN A 83 6.22 5.32 4.32
C GLN A 83 6.08 6.35 5.46
N ASN A 84 6.03 7.63 5.13
CA ASN A 84 5.68 8.68 6.07
C ASN A 84 4.16 8.84 6.15
N ILE A 85 3.62 8.76 7.35
CA ILE A 85 2.18 8.93 7.56
C ILE A 85 1.77 10.32 7.10
N ASN A 86 0.81 10.36 6.17
CA ASN A 86 0.34 11.60 5.58
C ASN A 86 -1.15 11.81 5.90
N LEU A 87 -1.44 12.20 7.15
CA LEU A 87 -2.78 12.57 7.61
C LEU A 87 -2.97 14.08 7.61
N PHE A 88 -4.22 14.50 7.51
CA PHE A 88 -4.62 15.90 7.77
C PHE A 88 -4.66 16.12 9.27
N HIS A 89 -3.59 16.64 9.83
CA HIS A 89 -3.34 16.71 11.28
C HIS A 89 -4.40 17.49 12.07
N ASN A 90 -5.04 18.49 11.46
CA ASN A 90 -6.09 19.32 12.07
C ASN A 90 -7.51 18.80 11.79
N MET A 91 -7.63 17.66 11.13
CA MET A 91 -8.88 16.92 10.95
C MET A 91 -8.99 15.81 11.98
N THR A 92 -10.22 15.45 12.31
CA THR A 92 -10.51 14.29 13.16
C THR A 92 -10.17 12.98 12.45
N THR A 93 -10.12 11.93 13.22
CA THR A 93 -9.95 10.55 12.73
C THR A 93 -11.03 10.22 11.69
N MET A 94 -12.29 10.50 12.00
CA MET A 94 -13.42 10.30 11.11
C MET A 94 -13.30 11.10 9.81
N GLU A 95 -12.95 12.37 9.88
CA GLU A 95 -12.80 13.25 8.71
C GLU A 95 -11.68 12.75 7.78
N ASN A 96 -10.55 12.29 8.35
CA ASN A 96 -9.48 11.70 7.55
C ASN A 96 -9.94 10.46 6.77
N VAL A 97 -10.73 9.58 7.38
CA VAL A 97 -11.27 8.39 6.69
C VAL A 97 -12.30 8.80 5.63
N LYS A 98 -13.17 9.78 5.91
CA LYS A 98 -14.16 10.29 4.96
C LYS A 98 -13.54 10.78 3.64
N ILE A 99 -12.33 11.34 3.66
CA ILE A 99 -11.61 11.75 2.44
C ILE A 99 -11.46 10.58 1.45
N GLY A 100 -11.22 9.36 1.95
CA GLY A 100 -11.12 8.16 1.10
C GLY A 100 -12.41 7.83 0.35
N CYS A 101 -13.58 8.26 0.83
CA CYS A 101 -14.87 8.02 0.20
C CYS A 101 -15.18 8.99 -0.97
N HIS A 102 -14.53 10.17 -0.99
CA HIS A 102 -14.88 11.23 -1.96
C HIS A 102 -14.60 10.90 -3.42
N HIS A 103 -13.72 9.94 -3.72
CA HIS A 103 -13.40 9.59 -5.12
C HIS A 103 -14.60 8.98 -5.89
N LYS A 104 -15.61 8.48 -5.18
CA LYS A 104 -16.86 7.90 -5.74
C LYS A 104 -18.05 8.84 -5.66
N SER A 105 -17.95 9.96 -4.94
CA SER A 105 -19.04 10.92 -4.83
C SER A 105 -19.39 11.47 -6.22
N LYS A 106 -20.66 11.36 -6.58
CA LYS A 106 -21.22 11.90 -7.83
C LYS A 106 -21.71 13.34 -7.65
N SER A 107 -21.46 13.96 -6.47
CA SER A 107 -21.94 15.30 -6.16
C SER A 107 -21.29 16.33 -7.11
N ASN A 108 -22.15 17.05 -7.84
CA ASN A 108 -21.77 18.23 -8.59
C ASN A 108 -21.81 19.44 -7.68
N LEU A 109 -20.93 20.43 -7.89
CA LEU A 109 -20.88 21.71 -7.15
C LEU A 109 -22.26 22.35 -6.90
N PHE A 110 -23.23 22.13 -7.79
CA PHE A 110 -24.60 22.63 -7.62
C PHE A 110 -25.44 21.82 -6.60
N SER A 111 -25.18 20.51 -6.44
CA SER A 111 -25.90 19.68 -5.46
C SER A 111 -25.44 19.98 -4.03
N ASP A 112 -24.17 20.36 -3.84
CA ASP A 112 -23.59 20.67 -2.53
C ASP A 112 -24.18 21.94 -1.92
N ILE A 113 -24.68 22.88 -2.75
CA ILE A 113 -25.32 24.12 -2.29
C ILE A 113 -26.77 23.90 -1.83
N VAL A 114 -27.48 22.90 -2.39
CA VAL A 114 -28.94 22.70 -2.18
C VAL A 114 -29.23 21.53 -1.23
N ARG A 115 -28.41 21.13 -0.31
CA ARG A 115 -28.64 20.09 0.74
C ARG A 115 -29.91 19.23 0.51
N THR A 116 -29.97 18.50 -0.62
CA THR A 116 -31.11 17.69 -0.99
C THR A 116 -31.27 16.47 -0.05
N LYS A 117 -32.48 15.87 0.01
CA LYS A 117 -32.71 14.66 0.82
C LYS A 117 -31.75 13.51 0.43
N GLY A 118 -31.49 13.32 -0.87
CA GLY A 118 -30.54 12.31 -1.36
C GLY A 118 -29.11 12.55 -0.90
N GLN A 119 -28.68 13.80 -0.80
CA GLN A 119 -27.33 14.14 -0.32
C GLN A 119 -27.18 13.82 1.19
N ARG A 120 -28.22 14.06 2.00
CA ARG A 120 -28.21 13.68 3.42
C ARG A 120 -28.16 12.17 3.63
N GLU A 121 -28.79 11.40 2.73
CA GLU A 121 -28.74 9.93 2.75
C GLU A 121 -27.34 9.42 2.33
N GLU A 122 -26.75 10.02 1.30
CA GLU A 122 -25.37 9.71 0.87
C GLU A 122 -24.36 10.04 1.99
N GLU A 123 -24.48 11.20 2.63
CA GLU A 123 -23.61 11.62 3.73
C GLU A 123 -23.70 10.66 4.93
N LYS A 124 -24.92 10.24 5.30
CA LYS A 124 -25.13 9.23 6.35
C LYS A 124 -24.54 7.88 5.97
N ALA A 125 -24.67 7.46 4.72
CA ALA A 125 -24.09 6.19 4.24
C ALA A 125 -22.55 6.25 4.28
N ILE A 126 -21.93 7.36 3.88
CA ILE A 126 -20.48 7.58 3.99
C ILE A 126 -20.06 7.55 5.47
N GLU A 127 -20.80 8.23 6.36
CA GLU A 127 -20.48 8.23 7.77
C GLU A 127 -20.54 6.83 8.40
N GLN A 128 -21.60 6.08 8.09
CA GLN A 128 -21.74 4.69 8.54
C GLN A 128 -20.60 3.81 8.07
N LYS A 129 -20.24 3.90 6.79
CA LYS A 129 -19.11 3.18 6.21
C LYS A 129 -17.79 3.54 6.90
N CYS A 130 -17.52 4.82 7.13
CA CYS A 130 -16.32 5.27 7.82
C CYS A 130 -16.28 4.76 9.26
N LEU A 131 -17.43 4.74 9.96
CA LEU A 131 -17.52 4.19 11.31
C LEU A 131 -17.22 2.68 11.34
N GLU A 132 -17.72 1.93 10.36
CA GLU A 132 -17.40 0.50 10.20
C GLU A 132 -15.91 0.26 9.94
N LEU A 133 -15.27 1.12 9.13
CA LEU A 133 -13.82 1.04 8.89
C LEU A 133 -13.03 1.39 10.16
N LEU A 134 -13.44 2.43 10.91
CA LEU A 134 -12.80 2.76 12.18
C LEU A 134 -12.95 1.65 13.22
N ARG A 135 -14.12 1.01 13.29
CA ARG A 135 -14.32 -0.19 14.11
C ARG A 135 -13.42 -1.33 13.68
N PHE A 136 -13.28 -1.55 12.38
CA PHE A 136 -12.44 -2.59 11.81
C PHE A 136 -10.96 -2.42 12.17
N VAL A 137 -10.45 -1.19 12.18
CA VAL A 137 -9.07 -0.90 12.58
C VAL A 137 -8.91 -0.64 14.10
N GLY A 138 -9.99 -0.76 14.89
CA GLY A 138 -9.97 -0.61 16.35
C GLY A 138 -9.86 0.83 16.85
N LEU A 139 -10.45 1.80 16.12
CA LEU A 139 -10.36 3.24 16.43
C LEU A 139 -11.74 3.92 16.51
N GLU A 140 -12.82 3.16 16.72
CA GLU A 140 -14.18 3.73 16.81
C GLU A 140 -14.32 4.75 17.96
N ASP A 141 -13.72 4.45 19.10
CA ASP A 141 -13.70 5.29 20.30
C ASP A 141 -12.90 6.61 20.12
N LYS A 142 -12.01 6.63 19.13
CA LYS A 142 -11.16 7.80 18.79
C LYS A 142 -11.63 8.56 17.56
N LYS A 143 -12.84 8.32 17.06
CA LYS A 143 -13.37 8.92 15.83
C LYS A 143 -13.32 10.46 15.81
N ASP A 144 -13.55 11.08 16.97
CA ASP A 144 -13.61 12.54 17.12
C ASP A 144 -12.25 13.16 17.55
N PHE A 145 -11.22 12.35 17.77
CA PHE A 145 -9.88 12.82 18.11
C PHE A 145 -9.21 13.45 16.89
N LEU A 146 -8.53 14.57 17.09
CA LEU A 146 -7.66 15.13 16.06
C LEU A 146 -6.52 14.17 15.76
N SER A 147 -6.23 13.96 14.49
CA SER A 147 -5.23 12.97 14.06
C SER A 147 -3.83 13.22 14.64
N LYS A 148 -3.46 14.48 14.90
CA LYS A 148 -2.20 14.84 15.56
C LYS A 148 -2.08 14.36 17.01
N ASN A 149 -3.20 14.06 17.67
CA ASN A 149 -3.25 13.63 19.07
C ASN A 149 -3.25 12.09 19.21
N LEU A 150 -3.22 11.38 18.10
CA LEU A 150 -3.15 9.92 18.08
C LEU A 150 -1.71 9.43 18.25
N SER A 151 -1.54 8.23 18.82
CA SER A 151 -0.26 7.51 18.78
C SER A 151 0.18 7.24 17.33
N TYR A 152 1.46 6.98 17.12
CA TYR A 152 1.97 6.67 15.78
C TYR A 152 1.27 5.45 15.16
N GLY A 153 1.08 4.38 15.95
CA GLY A 153 0.36 3.17 15.51
C GLY A 153 -1.09 3.46 15.15
N ASP A 154 -1.80 4.31 15.93
CA ASP A 154 -3.16 4.71 15.62
C ASP A 154 -3.23 5.56 14.34
N GLN A 155 -2.29 6.48 14.15
CA GLN A 155 -2.21 7.27 12.91
C GLN A 155 -2.04 6.37 11.68
N ARG A 156 -1.21 5.34 11.77
CA ARG A 156 -1.03 4.33 10.71
C ARG A 156 -2.33 3.57 10.43
N ARG A 157 -3.09 3.19 11.48
CA ARG A 157 -4.39 2.54 11.32
C ARG A 157 -5.42 3.46 10.64
N VAL A 158 -5.41 4.76 10.95
CA VAL A 158 -6.26 5.75 10.27
C VAL A 158 -5.89 5.86 8.79
N GLU A 159 -4.59 5.87 8.46
CA GLU A 159 -4.13 5.89 7.06
C GLU A 159 -4.60 4.65 6.29
N ILE A 160 -4.49 3.46 6.89
CA ILE A 160 -5.00 2.21 6.31
C ILE A 160 -6.53 2.29 6.14
N ALA A 161 -7.28 2.75 7.15
CA ALA A 161 -8.73 2.92 7.06
C ALA A 161 -9.14 3.89 5.95
N ARG A 162 -8.41 5.00 5.79
CA ARG A 162 -8.61 5.94 4.68
C ARG A 162 -8.35 5.31 3.31
N ALA A 163 -7.29 4.51 3.19
CA ALA A 163 -7.01 3.77 1.97
C ALA A 163 -8.11 2.73 1.67
N MET A 164 -8.59 2.00 2.67
CA MET A 164 -9.70 1.06 2.55
C MET A 164 -11.04 1.74 2.20
N ALA A 165 -11.25 2.99 2.62
CA ALA A 165 -12.45 3.75 2.28
C ALA A 165 -12.61 3.99 0.78
N THR A 166 -11.53 3.88 0.00
CA THR A 166 -11.58 3.89 -1.47
C THR A 166 -12.12 2.59 -2.07
N GLU A 167 -12.39 1.53 -1.25
CA GLU A 167 -12.79 0.19 -1.67
C GLU A 167 -11.81 -0.42 -2.70
N PRO A 168 -10.55 -0.56 -2.33
CA PRO A 168 -9.55 -1.05 -3.26
C PRO A 168 -9.69 -2.55 -3.52
N LYS A 169 -9.30 -2.99 -4.71
CA LYS A 169 -9.04 -4.39 -5.04
C LYS A 169 -7.62 -4.80 -4.64
N LEU A 170 -6.70 -3.83 -4.75
CA LEU A 170 -5.28 -3.97 -4.40
C LEU A 170 -4.86 -2.84 -3.45
N LEU A 171 -4.35 -3.20 -2.28
CA LEU A 171 -3.80 -2.29 -1.29
C LEU A 171 -2.27 -2.39 -1.28
N LEU A 172 -1.61 -1.28 -1.57
CA LEU A 172 -0.16 -1.14 -1.51
C LEU A 172 0.22 -0.60 -0.13
N LEU A 173 0.98 -1.37 0.64
CA LEU A 173 1.49 -0.99 1.97
C LEU A 173 3.00 -0.75 1.89
N ASP A 174 3.42 0.50 2.09
CA ASP A 174 4.82 0.92 2.00
C ASP A 174 5.40 1.10 3.41
N GLU A 175 6.20 0.13 3.85
CA GLU A 175 6.83 0.04 5.18
C GLU A 175 5.85 0.36 6.34
N PRO A 176 4.71 -0.35 6.40
CA PRO A 176 3.66 0.00 7.38
C PRO A 176 4.08 -0.21 8.83
N ALA A 177 5.08 -1.06 9.11
CA ALA A 177 5.59 -1.35 10.46
C ALA A 177 6.74 -0.42 10.90
N ALA A 178 7.17 0.53 10.05
CA ALA A 178 8.25 1.44 10.41
C ALA A 178 7.90 2.25 11.67
N GLY A 179 8.82 2.31 12.63
CA GLY A 179 8.63 3.04 13.89
C GLY A 179 7.72 2.38 14.93
N MET A 180 7.17 1.19 14.66
CA MET A 180 6.31 0.45 15.58
C MET A 180 7.10 -0.43 16.54
N ASN A 181 6.62 -0.55 17.77
CA ASN A 181 7.11 -1.52 18.73
C ASN A 181 6.60 -2.95 18.39
N SER A 182 7.13 -3.97 19.12
CA SER A 182 6.81 -5.37 18.82
C SER A 182 5.31 -5.72 18.97
N ALA A 183 4.60 -5.13 19.93
CA ALA A 183 3.18 -5.36 20.13
C ALA A 183 2.35 -4.75 18.98
N GLU A 184 2.66 -3.51 18.59
CA GLU A 184 2.02 -2.82 17.46
C GLU A 184 2.24 -3.57 16.14
N LYS A 185 3.43 -4.17 15.93
CA LYS A 185 3.72 -5.01 14.75
C LYS A 185 2.87 -6.27 14.69
N VAL A 186 2.61 -6.91 15.84
CA VAL A 186 1.69 -8.06 15.91
C VAL A 186 0.28 -7.64 15.53
N GLU A 187 -0.22 -6.55 16.10
CA GLU A 187 -1.55 -6.02 15.77
C GLU A 187 -1.68 -5.61 14.30
N LEU A 188 -0.63 -5.02 13.74
CA LEU A 188 -0.58 -4.68 12.31
C LEU A 188 -0.61 -5.95 11.44
N THR A 189 0.14 -7.00 11.81
CA THR A 189 0.14 -8.29 11.10
C THR A 189 -1.26 -8.89 11.05
N GLU A 190 -1.97 -8.89 12.19
CA GLU A 190 -3.36 -9.35 12.26
C GLU A 190 -4.31 -8.46 11.43
N LEU A 191 -4.08 -7.15 11.42
CA LEU A 191 -4.88 -6.23 10.60
C LEU A 191 -4.68 -6.51 9.11
N ILE A 192 -3.44 -6.76 8.65
CA ILE A 192 -3.15 -7.09 7.24
C ILE A 192 -3.85 -8.39 6.84
N ARG A 193 -3.84 -9.42 7.70
CA ARG A 193 -4.59 -10.66 7.45
C ARG A 193 -6.09 -10.41 7.33
N LYS A 194 -6.68 -9.67 8.27
CA LYS A 194 -8.11 -9.30 8.25
C LYS A 194 -8.49 -8.51 6.99
N ILE A 195 -7.59 -7.65 6.48
CA ILE A 195 -7.80 -6.94 5.23
C ILE A 195 -7.85 -7.93 4.06
N ASN A 196 -6.92 -8.88 4.02
CA ASN A 196 -6.87 -9.92 3.00
C ASN A 196 -8.10 -10.86 3.07
N ASP A 197 -8.55 -11.24 4.27
CA ASP A 197 -9.75 -12.05 4.50
C ASP A 197 -11.04 -11.38 3.96
N ARG A 198 -11.03 -10.06 3.75
CA ARG A 198 -12.09 -9.31 3.05
C ARG A 198 -12.00 -9.40 1.53
N GLY A 199 -11.07 -10.19 0.99
CA GLY A 199 -10.83 -10.37 -0.44
C GLY A 199 -9.98 -9.26 -1.08
N ILE A 200 -9.35 -8.40 -0.27
CA ILE A 200 -8.44 -7.35 -0.77
C ILE A 200 -7.05 -7.97 -0.95
N THR A 201 -6.51 -7.89 -2.17
CA THR A 201 -5.12 -8.26 -2.44
C THR A 201 -4.19 -7.24 -1.80
N VAL A 202 -3.12 -7.69 -1.16
CA VAL A 202 -2.14 -6.80 -0.52
C VAL A 202 -0.77 -6.98 -1.17
N LEU A 203 -0.14 -5.87 -1.56
CA LEU A 203 1.26 -5.84 -1.93
C LEU A 203 2.01 -5.02 -0.87
N LEU A 204 2.94 -5.68 -0.18
CA LEU A 204 3.64 -5.17 1.00
C LEU A 204 5.11 -4.96 0.68
N VAL A 205 5.62 -3.73 0.89
CA VAL A 205 7.06 -3.47 1.01
C VAL A 205 7.40 -3.40 2.48
N GLU A 206 8.35 -4.20 2.94
CA GLU A 206 8.83 -4.20 4.32
C GLU A 206 10.30 -4.64 4.40
N HIS A 207 10.96 -4.21 5.46
CA HIS A 207 12.29 -4.63 5.84
C HIS A 207 12.31 -5.49 7.12
N ASP A 208 11.20 -5.56 7.85
CA ASP A 208 11.03 -6.47 8.99
C ASP A 208 10.73 -7.89 8.47
N MET A 209 11.79 -8.70 8.36
CA MET A 209 11.69 -10.06 7.83
C MET A 209 10.75 -10.94 8.65
N LYS A 210 10.61 -10.72 9.98
CA LYS A 210 9.68 -11.50 10.80
C LYS A 210 8.23 -11.22 10.38
N LEU A 211 7.89 -9.97 10.15
CA LEU A 211 6.55 -9.60 9.68
C LEU A 211 6.31 -10.20 8.29
N VAL A 212 7.23 -9.98 7.35
CA VAL A 212 7.11 -10.47 5.97
C VAL A 212 6.90 -11.98 5.94
N MET A 213 7.80 -12.75 6.57
CA MET A 213 7.72 -14.22 6.57
C MET A 213 6.45 -14.76 7.22
N ASN A 214 5.86 -14.02 8.17
CA ASN A 214 4.64 -14.44 8.85
C ASN A 214 3.35 -14.12 8.10
N VAL A 215 3.35 -13.11 7.22
CA VAL A 215 2.09 -12.61 6.64
C VAL A 215 1.97 -12.87 5.14
N THR A 216 3.08 -12.98 4.41
CA THR A 216 3.04 -13.12 2.95
C THR A 216 2.84 -14.57 2.49
N HIS A 217 2.17 -14.72 1.35
CA HIS A 217 2.02 -16.01 0.66
C HIS A 217 3.16 -16.23 -0.35
N GLU A 218 3.63 -15.14 -0.95
CA GLU A 218 4.70 -15.14 -1.95
C GLU A 218 5.53 -13.86 -1.81
N ILE A 219 6.80 -13.93 -2.12
CA ILE A 219 7.76 -12.84 -1.99
C ILE A 219 8.58 -12.71 -3.28
N SER A 220 8.75 -11.47 -3.75
CA SER A 220 9.75 -11.14 -4.76
C SER A 220 10.88 -10.33 -4.13
N VAL A 221 12.11 -10.68 -4.44
CA VAL A 221 13.30 -10.01 -3.88
C VAL A 221 13.99 -9.19 -4.96
N LEU A 222 14.18 -7.91 -4.66
CA LEU A 222 14.96 -7.00 -5.50
C LEU A 222 16.36 -6.79 -4.92
N ASN A 223 17.34 -6.67 -5.83
CA ASN A 223 18.69 -6.21 -5.50
C ASN A 223 19.24 -5.40 -6.69
N PHE A 224 19.75 -4.19 -6.42
CA PHE A 224 20.26 -3.26 -7.42
C PHE A 224 19.32 -3.06 -8.64
N GLY A 225 18.03 -2.91 -8.37
CA GLY A 225 17.01 -2.68 -9.40
C GLY A 225 16.54 -3.94 -10.14
N LYS A 226 17.07 -5.12 -9.85
CA LYS A 226 16.74 -6.38 -10.52
C LYS A 226 16.02 -7.35 -9.57
N LYS A 227 15.14 -8.16 -10.10
CA LYS A 227 14.58 -9.30 -9.37
C LYS A 227 15.60 -10.43 -9.32
N ILE A 228 16.01 -10.83 -8.12
CA ILE A 228 16.97 -11.91 -7.89
C ILE A 228 16.30 -13.22 -7.49
N ALA A 229 15.13 -13.17 -6.84
CA ALA A 229 14.38 -14.35 -6.43
C ALA A 229 12.87 -14.06 -6.36
N GLN A 230 12.06 -15.12 -6.45
CA GLN A 230 10.62 -15.11 -6.19
C GLN A 230 10.20 -16.49 -5.71
N GLY A 231 9.35 -16.57 -4.69
CA GLY A 231 8.86 -17.83 -4.14
C GLY A 231 8.13 -17.64 -2.81
N SER A 232 7.81 -18.75 -2.17
CA SER A 232 7.25 -18.79 -0.83
C SER A 232 8.23 -18.21 0.21
N PRO A 233 7.74 -17.77 1.39
CA PRO A 233 8.63 -17.30 2.45
C PRO A 233 9.76 -18.27 2.81
N LYS A 234 9.48 -19.59 2.81
CA LYS A 234 10.48 -20.62 3.10
C LYS A 234 11.56 -20.69 2.03
N GLU A 235 11.18 -20.70 0.75
CA GLU A 235 12.12 -20.74 -0.37
C GLU A 235 13.02 -19.50 -0.38
N ILE A 236 12.46 -18.32 -0.07
CA ILE A 236 13.23 -17.08 0.00
C ILE A 236 14.21 -17.07 1.17
N GLN A 237 13.82 -17.61 2.32
CA GLN A 237 14.70 -17.70 3.49
C GLN A 237 15.92 -18.61 3.25
N GLU A 238 15.76 -19.65 2.44
CA GLU A 238 16.80 -20.63 2.14
C GLU A 238 17.60 -20.29 0.87
N ASN A 239 17.24 -19.23 0.15
CA ASN A 239 17.83 -18.86 -1.13
C ASN A 239 19.23 -18.22 -0.94
N PRO A 240 20.31 -18.79 -1.51
CA PRO A 240 21.67 -18.28 -1.33
C PRO A 240 21.87 -16.87 -1.88
N ASP A 241 21.27 -16.53 -3.04
CA ASP A 241 21.39 -15.19 -3.65
C ASP A 241 20.73 -14.12 -2.76
N VAL A 242 19.63 -14.48 -2.08
CA VAL A 242 18.94 -13.61 -1.13
C VAL A 242 19.80 -13.41 0.12
N ILE A 243 20.36 -14.49 0.67
CA ILE A 243 21.25 -14.45 1.83
C ILE A 243 22.47 -13.56 1.53
N GLU A 244 23.10 -13.75 0.38
CA GLU A 244 24.24 -12.95 -0.06
C GLU A 244 23.89 -11.47 -0.22
N ALA A 245 22.73 -11.15 -0.83
CA ALA A 245 22.27 -9.77 -1.01
C ALA A 245 22.07 -9.02 0.30
N TYR A 246 21.68 -9.72 1.38
CA TYR A 246 21.48 -9.10 2.70
C TYR A 246 22.77 -9.09 3.53
N LEU A 247 23.67 -10.07 3.38
CA LEU A 247 24.93 -10.14 4.10
C LEU A 247 26.04 -9.34 3.40
N GLY A 248 26.07 -9.36 2.06
CA GLY A 248 27.10 -8.68 1.25
C GLY A 248 26.98 -7.14 1.28
N GLY A 249 25.82 -6.58 1.57
CA GLY A 249 25.61 -5.14 1.71
C GLY A 249 26.21 -4.52 2.98
N GLY A 250 26.68 -5.33 3.92
CA GLY A 250 27.35 -4.88 5.16
C GLY A 250 28.87 -4.84 5.10
N LEU A 251 29.49 -5.31 4.02
CA LEU A 251 30.98 -5.42 3.90
C LEU A 251 31.60 -4.40 2.94
N VAL A 252 30.82 -3.48 2.35
CA VAL A 252 31.32 -2.44 1.41
C VAL A 252 31.08 -1.04 1.98
N GLY A 253 31.36 -0.85 3.26
CA GLY A 253 31.21 0.41 3.98
C GLY A 253 32.25 0.56 5.07
N GLU A 254 33.54 0.43 4.74
CA GLU A 254 34.67 1.01 5.50
C GLU A 254 35.45 1.99 4.61
#